data_7252f1a5e8984ba9acb760587894bf29
#
_entry.id   7252f1a5e8984ba9acb760587894bf29
#
_cell.length_a   1.000
_cell.length_b   1.000
_cell.length_c   1.000
_cell.angle_alpha   90.00
_cell.angle_beta   90.00
_cell.angle_gamma   90.00
#
_symmetry.space_group_name_H-M   'P 1'
#
loop_
_entity.id
_entity.type
_entity.pdbx_description
1 polymer ?
#
loop_
_entity_poly.entity_id
_entity_poly.type
_entity_poly.pdbx_seq_one_letter_code
_entity_poly.pdbx_strand_id
1 'polypeptide(L)'
;KHMETPMSADPRNDLYKLYARFLQKYQPKMFVFENVMGIKSANGGATWLKVQEALRSVGYEIECHEQNSKNFGVLQNRRRMIIVGWLKNSGLSYPQFEQTIADATVNDILSDLPALQPGGKSGEYRSDDFSDYLRSTGIRKDSDILTHHCARPNKDRDIEIYRRTIELWNDGHKRLNYNDLPDELKTHKNRKSFLDRFKVVEGDEAYCHTMLAHISKDGHYFIHPDIERSEERR
;
A
#
# COMPACT_ATOMS: atom_id res chain seq x y z
N LYS A 1 -9.71 -13.31 -15.60
CA LYS A 1 -9.19 -13.55 -16.97
C LYS A 1 -7.69 -13.28 -16.89
N HIS A 2 -6.86 -14.32 -16.99
CA HIS A 2 -5.41 -14.15 -17.17
C HIS A 2 -5.22 -13.43 -18.51
N MET A 3 -4.48 -12.32 -18.50
CA MET A 3 -4.14 -11.61 -19.73
C MET A 3 -3.19 -12.51 -20.53
N GLU A 4 -3.60 -12.90 -21.71
CA GLU A 4 -2.79 -13.66 -22.67
C GLU A 4 -1.74 -12.81 -23.38
N THR A 5 -1.74 -11.49 -23.14
CA THR A 5 -0.73 -10.57 -23.69
C THR A 5 0.52 -10.58 -22.82
N PRO A 6 1.71 -10.73 -23.40
CA PRO A 6 2.98 -10.58 -22.67
C PRO A 6 3.02 -9.24 -21.95
N MET A 7 3.57 -9.19 -20.73
CA MET A 7 3.70 -7.94 -19.95
C MET A 7 4.39 -6.82 -20.75
N SER A 8 5.26 -7.17 -21.70
CA SER A 8 5.91 -6.22 -22.61
C SER A 8 4.95 -5.53 -23.61
N ALA A 9 3.78 -6.14 -23.89
CA ALA A 9 2.77 -5.61 -24.82
C ALA A 9 1.57 -4.98 -24.11
N ASP A 10 1.61 -4.82 -22.78
CA ASP A 10 0.54 -4.18 -22.02
C ASP A 10 0.48 -2.68 -22.36
N PRO A 11 -0.65 -2.16 -22.90
CA PRO A 11 -0.78 -0.75 -23.28
C PRO A 11 -0.62 0.21 -22.08
N ARG A 12 -0.76 -0.27 -20.85
CA ARG A 12 -0.50 0.53 -19.64
C ARG A 12 0.97 0.93 -19.52
N ASN A 13 1.88 0.19 -20.12
CA ASN A 13 3.30 0.53 -20.16
C ASN A 13 3.58 1.84 -20.92
N ASP A 14 2.64 2.31 -21.74
CA ASP A 14 2.74 3.53 -22.53
C ASP A 14 2.01 4.75 -21.93
N LEU A 15 1.40 4.61 -20.76
CA LEU A 15 0.67 5.71 -20.10
C LEU A 15 1.56 6.93 -19.82
N TYR A 16 2.86 6.76 -19.62
CA TYR A 16 3.80 7.86 -19.47
C TYR A 16 3.87 8.78 -20.71
N LYS A 17 3.60 8.24 -21.89
CA LYS A 17 3.53 9.04 -23.15
C LYS A 17 2.33 9.97 -23.15
N LEU A 18 1.19 9.51 -22.61
CA LEU A 18 0.01 10.36 -22.43
C LEU A 18 0.27 11.45 -21.40
N TYR A 19 0.96 11.09 -20.33
CA TYR A 19 1.36 12.07 -19.31
C TYR A 19 2.30 13.13 -19.89
N ALA A 20 3.30 12.75 -20.68
CA ALA A 20 4.19 13.69 -21.37
C ALA A 20 3.42 14.63 -22.32
N ARG A 21 2.43 14.11 -23.07
CA ARG A 21 1.53 14.95 -23.92
C ARG A 21 0.72 15.95 -23.09
N PHE A 22 0.23 15.54 -21.91
CA PHE A 22 -0.45 16.43 -20.98
C PHE A 22 0.48 17.56 -20.52
N LEU A 23 1.70 17.22 -20.11
CA LEU A 23 2.72 18.21 -19.72
C LEU A 23 3.04 19.17 -20.87
N GLN A 24 3.20 18.66 -22.09
CA GLN A 24 3.44 19.47 -23.28
C GLN A 24 2.30 20.46 -23.56
N LYS A 25 1.05 20.02 -23.35
CA LYS A 25 -0.14 20.85 -23.62
C LYS A 25 -0.36 21.91 -22.58
N TYR A 26 -0.24 21.58 -21.29
CA TYR A 26 -0.64 22.47 -20.18
C TYR A 26 0.52 23.23 -19.55
N GLN A 27 1.75 22.79 -19.77
CA GLN A 27 2.98 23.45 -19.32
C GLN A 27 2.95 23.86 -17.83
N PRO A 28 2.56 22.96 -16.87
CA PRO A 28 2.63 23.32 -15.47
C PRO A 28 4.07 23.67 -15.09
N LYS A 29 4.26 24.64 -14.18
CA LYS A 29 5.59 25.05 -13.74
C LYS A 29 6.38 23.90 -13.12
N MET A 30 5.69 22.99 -12.45
CA MET A 30 6.23 21.81 -11.79
C MET A 30 5.22 20.65 -11.87
N PHE A 31 5.73 19.41 -11.86
CA PHE A 31 4.91 18.21 -11.75
C PHE A 31 5.54 17.19 -10.81
N VAL A 32 4.71 16.29 -10.30
CA VAL A 32 5.15 15.09 -9.57
C VAL A 32 4.65 13.85 -10.31
N PHE A 33 5.54 12.88 -10.49
CA PHE A 33 5.21 11.59 -11.07
C PHE A 33 5.67 10.48 -10.12
N GLU A 34 4.72 9.72 -9.57
CA GLU A 34 4.97 8.64 -8.63
C GLU A 34 4.90 7.29 -9.34
N ASN A 35 5.79 6.37 -8.95
CA ASN A 35 5.72 5.00 -9.43
C ASN A 35 6.30 4.01 -8.39
N VAL A 36 6.01 2.72 -8.59
CA VAL A 36 6.60 1.64 -7.81
C VAL A 36 8.08 1.46 -8.13
N MET A 37 8.86 0.90 -7.20
CA MET A 37 10.30 0.67 -7.40
C MET A 37 10.63 -0.20 -8.63
N GLY A 38 9.72 -1.11 -8.98
CA GLY A 38 9.87 -2.00 -10.14
C GLY A 38 10.04 -1.29 -11.50
N ILE A 39 9.71 0.01 -11.60
CA ILE A 39 9.90 0.77 -12.84
C ILE A 39 11.38 0.82 -13.26
N LYS A 40 12.32 0.82 -12.28
CA LYS A 40 13.76 0.87 -12.56
C LYS A 40 14.27 -0.40 -13.26
N SER A 41 13.68 -1.56 -12.98
CA SER A 41 14.08 -2.85 -13.53
C SER A 41 13.19 -3.34 -14.68
N ALA A 42 12.06 -2.67 -14.91
CA ALA A 42 11.13 -3.05 -15.97
C ALA A 42 11.80 -3.09 -17.34
N ASN A 43 11.66 -4.22 -18.05
CA ASN A 43 12.29 -4.47 -19.35
C ASN A 43 13.82 -4.22 -19.33
N GLY A 44 14.51 -4.71 -18.28
CA GLY A 44 15.96 -4.51 -18.14
C GLY A 44 16.37 -3.04 -17.95
N GLY A 45 15.47 -2.20 -17.42
CA GLY A 45 15.71 -0.76 -17.23
C GLY A 45 15.32 0.13 -18.43
N ALA A 46 15.01 -0.45 -19.58
CA ALA A 46 14.67 0.32 -20.78
C ALA A 46 13.40 1.18 -20.60
N THR A 47 12.41 0.70 -19.85
CA THR A 47 11.20 1.48 -19.56
C THR A 47 11.52 2.73 -18.75
N TRP A 48 12.40 2.62 -17.76
CA TRP A 48 12.83 3.75 -16.93
C TRP A 48 13.52 4.85 -17.76
N LEU A 49 14.40 4.48 -18.68
CA LEU A 49 15.08 5.43 -19.59
C LEU A 49 14.07 6.15 -20.50
N LYS A 50 13.13 5.40 -21.09
CA LYS A 50 12.08 5.96 -21.95
C LYS A 50 11.18 6.96 -21.22
N VAL A 51 10.81 6.68 -19.98
CA VAL A 51 10.02 7.60 -19.13
C VAL A 51 10.78 8.91 -18.92
N GLN A 52 12.04 8.84 -18.53
CA GLN A 52 12.85 10.03 -18.28
C GLN A 52 13.05 10.84 -19.57
N GLU A 53 13.34 10.18 -20.69
CA GLU A 53 13.50 10.83 -21.99
C GLU A 53 12.21 11.55 -22.42
N ALA A 54 11.05 10.90 -22.30
CA ALA A 54 9.76 11.48 -22.64
C ALA A 54 9.45 12.74 -21.82
N LEU A 55 9.76 12.74 -20.53
CA LEU A 55 9.54 13.89 -19.66
C LEU A 55 10.49 15.06 -20.00
N ARG A 56 11.77 14.76 -20.28
CA ARG A 56 12.75 15.78 -20.68
C ARG A 56 12.47 16.37 -22.08
N SER A 57 11.96 15.55 -23.01
CA SER A 57 11.70 15.97 -24.40
C SER A 57 10.60 17.03 -24.50
N VAL A 58 9.72 17.13 -23.50
CA VAL A 58 8.63 18.13 -23.47
C VAL A 58 8.96 19.39 -22.67
N GLY A 59 10.26 19.64 -22.42
CA GLY A 59 10.75 20.91 -21.88
C GLY A 59 11.01 20.94 -20.37
N TYR A 60 11.07 19.77 -19.71
CA TYR A 60 11.31 19.70 -18.27
C TYR A 60 12.73 19.23 -17.92
N GLU A 61 13.25 19.78 -16.85
CA GLU A 61 14.29 19.15 -16.05
C GLU A 61 13.60 18.22 -15.04
N ILE A 62 14.24 17.09 -14.74
CA ILE A 62 13.68 16.12 -13.80
C ILE A 62 14.75 15.60 -12.84
N GLU A 63 14.34 15.38 -11.61
CA GLU A 63 15.13 14.70 -10.59
C GLU A 63 14.29 13.58 -9.96
N CYS A 64 14.94 12.48 -9.60
CA CYS A 64 14.27 11.25 -9.18
C CYS A 64 14.86 10.75 -7.87
N HIS A 65 14.01 10.63 -6.86
CA HIS A 65 14.39 10.08 -5.56
C HIS A 65 13.51 8.90 -5.16
N GLU A 66 14.12 7.96 -4.47
CA GLU A 66 13.39 6.96 -3.73
C GLU A 66 12.92 7.58 -2.42
N GLN A 67 11.62 7.54 -2.18
CA GLN A 67 11.02 7.96 -0.92
C GLN A 67 10.36 6.78 -0.22
N ASN A 68 10.45 6.77 1.11
CA ASN A 68 9.77 5.78 1.93
C ASN A 68 8.85 6.50 2.92
N SER A 69 7.56 6.20 2.89
CA SER A 69 6.55 6.86 3.73
C SER A 69 6.86 6.82 5.23
N LYS A 70 7.52 5.75 5.71
CA LYS A 70 7.93 5.64 7.12
C LYS A 70 8.87 6.75 7.58
N ASN A 71 9.61 7.35 6.66
CA ASN A 71 10.54 8.45 6.97
C ASN A 71 9.82 9.81 7.09
N PHE A 72 8.50 9.83 6.90
CA PHE A 72 7.65 11.03 6.91
C PHE A 72 6.48 10.88 7.87
N GLY A 73 6.68 10.15 8.96
CA GLY A 73 5.69 10.00 10.02
C GLY A 73 4.52 9.05 9.70
N VAL A 74 4.56 8.32 8.57
CA VAL A 74 3.51 7.36 8.20
C VAL A 74 3.84 5.97 8.72
N LEU A 75 2.91 5.33 9.42
CA LEU A 75 3.11 4.00 10.03
C LEU A 75 3.04 2.86 9.00
N GLN A 76 3.63 3.09 7.82
CA GLN A 76 3.71 2.09 6.75
C GLN A 76 5.05 2.17 6.03
N ASN A 77 5.71 1.02 5.83
CA ASN A 77 6.91 0.91 5.03
C ASN A 77 6.53 0.82 3.55
N ARG A 78 6.42 1.99 2.88
CA ARG A 78 5.99 2.10 1.49
C ARG A 78 7.02 2.88 0.67
N ARG A 79 7.85 2.13 -0.05
CA ARG A 79 8.88 2.70 -0.93
C ARG A 79 8.30 3.04 -2.31
N ARG A 80 8.58 4.25 -2.76
CA ARG A 80 8.15 4.75 -4.07
C ARG A 80 9.25 5.53 -4.74
N MET A 81 9.25 5.49 -6.06
CA MET A 81 10.05 6.37 -6.88
C MET A 81 9.27 7.65 -7.14
N ILE A 82 9.79 8.78 -6.70
CA ILE A 82 9.21 10.11 -6.91
C ILE A 82 10.07 10.87 -7.91
N ILE A 83 9.51 11.20 -9.05
CA ILE A 83 10.09 12.12 -10.02
C ILE A 83 9.43 13.48 -9.81
N VAL A 84 10.22 14.49 -9.55
CA VAL A 84 9.77 15.87 -9.65
C VAL A 84 10.38 16.47 -10.89
N GLY A 85 9.56 17.13 -11.68
CA GLY A 85 10.02 17.86 -12.87
C GLY A 85 9.56 19.31 -12.82
N TRP A 86 10.37 20.19 -13.38
CA TRP A 86 10.11 21.62 -13.50
C TRP A 86 10.50 22.13 -14.90
N LEU A 87 9.84 23.17 -15.36
CA LEU A 87 10.17 23.80 -16.62
C LEU A 87 11.62 24.28 -16.62
N LYS A 88 12.34 24.04 -17.71
CA LYS A 88 13.71 24.55 -17.90
C LYS A 88 13.74 26.06 -17.69
N ASN A 89 14.80 26.54 -17.08
CA ASN A 89 15.01 27.97 -16.78
C ASN A 89 13.99 28.60 -15.81
N SER A 90 13.20 27.81 -15.08
CA SER A 90 12.22 28.32 -14.09
C SER A 90 12.83 28.76 -12.77
N GLY A 91 14.09 28.41 -12.50
CA GLY A 91 14.74 28.62 -11.21
C GLY A 91 14.25 27.67 -10.10
N LEU A 92 13.42 26.68 -10.44
CA LEU A 92 12.94 25.67 -9.51
C LEU A 92 13.93 24.50 -9.41
N SER A 93 13.84 23.76 -8.31
CA SER A 93 14.67 22.57 -8.04
C SER A 93 13.84 21.49 -7.32
N TYR A 94 14.42 20.32 -7.09
CA TYR A 94 13.81 19.28 -6.29
C TYR A 94 13.59 19.79 -4.86
N PRO A 95 12.37 19.68 -4.29
CA PRO A 95 12.12 20.12 -2.93
C PRO A 95 12.88 19.28 -1.91
N GLN A 96 13.43 19.92 -0.88
CA GLN A 96 13.99 19.21 0.24
C GLN A 96 12.86 18.81 1.20
N PHE A 97 12.76 17.53 1.51
CA PHE A 97 11.76 17.01 2.44
C PHE A 97 12.41 16.76 3.81
N GLU A 98 11.84 17.36 4.84
CA GLU A 98 12.22 17.05 6.22
C GLU A 98 11.69 15.67 6.60
N GLN A 99 12.57 14.82 7.11
CA GLN A 99 12.19 13.51 7.59
C GLN A 99 11.65 13.59 9.01
N THR A 100 10.59 12.87 9.29
CA THR A 100 9.96 12.77 10.60
C THR A 100 9.65 11.31 10.89
N ILE A 101 10.12 10.82 12.03
CA ILE A 101 9.75 9.46 12.50
C ILE A 101 8.61 9.62 13.50
N ALA A 102 7.54 8.87 13.31
CA ALA A 102 6.43 8.84 14.25
C ALA A 102 6.85 8.10 15.54
N ASP A 103 6.52 8.67 16.68
CA ASP A 103 6.61 8.00 17.99
C ASP A 103 5.26 7.31 18.26
N ALA A 104 4.99 6.25 17.51
CA ALA A 104 3.74 5.50 17.55
C ALA A 104 3.93 4.12 16.94
N THR A 105 3.00 3.21 17.23
CA THR A 105 2.88 1.89 16.60
C THR A 105 1.68 1.82 15.67
N VAL A 106 1.59 0.79 14.86
CA VAL A 106 0.45 0.58 13.97
C VAL A 106 -0.85 0.39 14.78
N ASN A 107 -0.78 -0.14 16.00
CA ASN A 107 -1.94 -0.26 16.88
C ASN A 107 -2.55 1.11 17.24
N ASP A 108 -1.77 2.18 17.23
CA ASP A 108 -2.28 3.53 17.49
C ASP A 108 -3.32 4.00 16.46
N ILE A 109 -3.32 3.41 15.25
CA ILE A 109 -4.35 3.67 14.24
C ILE A 109 -5.42 2.58 14.15
N LEU A 110 -5.28 1.48 14.87
CA LEU A 110 -6.22 0.35 14.82
C LEU A 110 -7.09 0.23 16.08
N SER A 111 -6.61 0.75 17.21
CA SER A 111 -7.18 0.48 18.54
C SER A 111 -8.57 1.09 18.76
N ASP A 112 -8.89 2.18 18.09
CA ASP A 112 -10.18 2.87 18.21
C ASP A 112 -11.28 2.32 17.28
N LEU A 113 -10.91 1.40 16.39
CA LEU A 113 -11.84 0.78 15.45
C LEU A 113 -12.58 -0.39 16.14
N PRO A 114 -13.91 -0.45 16.09
CA PRO A 114 -14.67 -1.55 16.70
C PRO A 114 -14.39 -2.87 15.98
N ALA A 115 -14.43 -3.97 16.72
CA ALA A 115 -14.39 -5.31 16.16
C ALA A 115 -15.67 -5.61 15.38
N LEU A 116 -15.53 -6.28 14.24
CA LEU A 116 -16.66 -6.66 13.41
C LEU A 116 -16.75 -8.18 13.26
N GLN A 117 -17.98 -8.68 13.20
CA GLN A 117 -18.24 -10.04 12.77
C GLN A 117 -18.18 -10.13 11.22
N PRO A 118 -18.01 -11.32 10.63
CA PRO A 118 -18.03 -11.49 9.19
C PRO A 118 -19.27 -10.86 8.54
N GLY A 119 -19.07 -9.97 7.57
CA GLY A 119 -20.12 -9.21 6.91
C GLY A 119 -20.66 -8.02 7.70
N GLY A 120 -20.18 -7.80 8.93
CA GLY A 120 -20.58 -6.68 9.77
C GLY A 120 -20.04 -5.33 9.27
N LYS A 121 -20.64 -4.25 9.81
CA LYS A 121 -20.22 -2.87 9.55
C LYS A 121 -20.48 -2.00 10.79
N SER A 122 -19.71 -0.93 10.92
CA SER A 122 -19.95 0.11 11.93
C SER A 122 -19.77 1.51 11.32
N GLY A 123 -20.58 2.45 11.79
CA GLY A 123 -20.43 3.89 11.55
C GLY A 123 -19.91 4.65 12.76
N GLU A 124 -19.63 3.94 13.86
CA GLU A 124 -19.21 4.51 15.13
C GLU A 124 -17.84 3.96 15.53
N TYR A 125 -17.00 4.81 16.11
CA TYR A 125 -15.75 4.39 16.72
C TYR A 125 -16.01 3.65 18.03
N ARG A 126 -15.01 2.87 18.47
CA ARG A 126 -15.06 2.12 19.73
C ARG A 126 -15.03 3.03 20.96
N SER A 127 -14.35 4.18 20.84
CA SER A 127 -14.13 5.13 21.92
C SER A 127 -13.99 6.53 21.37
N ASP A 128 -14.38 7.53 22.17
CA ASP A 128 -14.07 8.94 21.92
C ASP A 128 -12.62 9.28 22.27
N ASP A 129 -11.97 8.44 23.09
CA ASP A 129 -10.55 8.52 23.35
C ASP A 129 -9.77 7.73 22.28
N PHE A 130 -8.82 8.41 21.64
CA PHE A 130 -7.99 7.87 20.56
C PHE A 130 -6.55 8.38 20.67
N SER A 131 -5.63 7.73 19.99
CA SER A 131 -4.20 7.97 20.15
C SER A 131 -3.77 9.40 19.78
N ASP A 132 -2.68 9.85 20.42
CA ASP A 132 -2.06 11.15 20.10
C ASP A 132 -1.59 11.20 18.65
N TYR A 133 -1.21 10.05 18.08
CA TYR A 133 -0.85 9.96 16.66
C TYR A 133 -2.03 10.33 15.75
N LEU A 134 -3.21 9.76 15.96
CA LEU A 134 -4.43 10.09 15.19
C LEU A 134 -4.81 11.57 15.34
N ARG A 135 -4.65 12.11 16.55
CA ARG A 135 -4.97 13.51 16.88
C ARG A 135 -3.98 14.48 16.22
N SER A 136 -2.69 14.27 16.42
CA SER A 136 -1.63 15.16 15.92
C SER A 136 -1.50 15.15 14.40
N THR A 137 -1.75 14.02 13.75
CA THR A 137 -1.74 13.90 12.28
C THR A 137 -3.04 14.39 11.63
N GLY A 138 -4.09 14.64 12.42
CA GLY A 138 -5.41 15.04 11.92
C GLY A 138 -6.17 13.92 11.18
N ILE A 139 -5.72 12.67 11.31
CA ILE A 139 -6.42 11.50 10.72
C ILE A 139 -7.79 11.32 11.36
N ARG A 140 -7.91 11.62 12.66
CA ARG A 140 -9.16 11.60 13.41
C ARG A 140 -9.32 12.86 14.24
N LYS A 141 -10.57 13.39 14.29
CA LYS A 141 -11.02 14.49 15.13
C LYS A 141 -12.18 14.03 16.01
N ASP A 142 -12.44 14.73 17.12
CA ASP A 142 -13.48 14.36 18.09
C ASP A 142 -14.90 14.26 17.49
N SER A 143 -15.18 15.02 16.42
CA SER A 143 -16.48 15.03 15.74
C SER A 143 -16.59 14.09 14.53
N ASP A 144 -15.54 13.31 14.23
CA ASP A 144 -15.54 12.47 13.04
C ASP A 144 -16.44 11.26 13.23
N ILE A 145 -17.14 10.87 12.17
CA ILE A 145 -17.88 9.61 12.08
C ILE A 145 -17.05 8.57 11.34
N LEU A 146 -17.12 7.33 11.78
CA LEU A 146 -16.44 6.23 11.12
C LEU A 146 -17.12 5.88 9.80
N THR A 147 -16.37 5.88 8.72
CA THR A 147 -16.87 5.56 7.38
C THR A 147 -16.17 4.33 6.79
N HIS A 148 -16.88 3.57 5.97
CA HIS A 148 -16.34 2.41 5.26
C HIS A 148 -15.74 1.30 6.14
N HIS A 149 -16.01 1.29 7.45
CA HIS A 149 -15.58 0.21 8.33
C HIS A 149 -16.54 -0.96 8.20
N CYS A 150 -16.20 -1.91 7.33
CA CYS A 150 -17.00 -3.10 7.05
C CYS A 150 -16.11 -4.32 6.83
N ALA A 151 -16.50 -5.43 7.43
CA ALA A 151 -15.86 -6.72 7.25
C ALA A 151 -16.47 -7.46 6.06
N ARG A 152 -15.66 -8.28 5.40
CA ARG A 152 -16.15 -9.20 4.37
C ARG A 152 -16.95 -10.34 5.00
N PRO A 153 -17.87 -10.96 4.26
CA PRO A 153 -18.57 -12.16 4.73
C PRO A 153 -17.63 -13.38 4.64
N ASN A 154 -16.59 -13.39 5.47
CA ASN A 154 -15.62 -14.47 5.53
C ASN A 154 -16.31 -15.76 6.01
N LYS A 155 -15.92 -16.90 5.43
CA LYS A 155 -16.39 -18.23 5.82
C LYS A 155 -15.54 -18.76 6.97
N ASP A 156 -16.06 -19.73 7.72
CA ASP A 156 -15.34 -20.37 8.84
C ASP A 156 -13.94 -20.84 8.45
N ARG A 157 -13.79 -21.36 7.24
CA ARG A 157 -12.49 -21.73 6.68
C ARG A 157 -11.53 -20.56 6.54
N ASP A 158 -12.01 -19.38 6.13
CA ASP A 158 -11.17 -18.20 5.95
C ASP A 158 -10.73 -17.70 7.35
N ILE A 159 -11.65 -17.72 8.32
CA ILE A 159 -11.38 -17.38 9.73
C ILE A 159 -10.33 -18.32 10.32
N GLU A 160 -10.42 -19.63 10.06
CA GLU A 160 -9.43 -20.60 10.52
C GLU A 160 -8.02 -20.32 9.95
N ILE A 161 -7.93 -19.93 8.69
CA ILE A 161 -6.65 -19.54 8.08
C ILE A 161 -6.11 -18.28 8.76
N TYR A 162 -6.97 -17.28 9.04
CA TYR A 162 -6.57 -16.04 9.70
C TYR A 162 -6.06 -16.30 11.11
N ARG A 163 -6.76 -17.14 11.89
CA ARG A 163 -6.32 -17.55 13.24
C ARG A 163 -4.92 -18.16 13.21
N ARG A 164 -4.68 -19.16 12.36
CA ARG A 164 -3.36 -19.78 12.20
C ARG A 164 -2.28 -18.78 11.79
N THR A 165 -2.63 -17.82 10.96
CA THR A 165 -1.68 -16.78 10.52
C THR A 165 -1.30 -15.88 11.69
N ILE A 166 -2.27 -15.49 12.55
CA ILE A 166 -2.04 -14.67 13.73
C ILE A 166 -1.24 -15.45 14.78
N GLU A 167 -1.57 -16.73 15.01
CA GLU A 167 -0.83 -17.60 15.95
C GLU A 167 0.65 -17.71 15.56
N LEU A 168 0.94 -17.93 14.28
CA LEU A 168 2.31 -17.98 13.77
C LEU A 168 3.04 -16.64 13.91
N TRP A 169 2.31 -15.53 13.73
CA TRP A 169 2.87 -14.20 13.93
C TRP A 169 3.21 -13.97 15.40
N ASN A 170 2.32 -14.32 16.31
CA ASN A 170 2.52 -14.20 17.76
C ASN A 170 3.63 -15.12 18.29
N ASP A 171 3.87 -16.28 17.61
CA ASP A 171 4.98 -17.20 17.90
C ASP A 171 6.29 -16.79 17.18
N GLY A 172 6.67 -15.53 17.28
CA GLY A 172 7.96 -15.02 16.80
C GLY A 172 7.95 -14.46 15.38
N HIS A 173 6.89 -13.75 15.01
CA HIS A 173 6.74 -12.99 13.76
C HIS A 173 6.91 -13.85 12.48
N LYS A 174 6.54 -15.12 12.57
CA LYS A 174 6.60 -16.06 11.45
C LYS A 174 5.44 -15.81 10.48
N ARG A 175 5.72 -15.85 9.20
CA ARG A 175 4.70 -15.71 8.15
C ARG A 175 4.19 -17.08 7.71
N LEU A 176 2.87 -17.21 7.57
CA LEU A 176 2.26 -18.42 7.05
C LEU A 176 2.67 -18.64 5.59
N ASN A 177 3.26 -19.80 5.30
CA ASN A 177 3.41 -20.27 3.94
C ASN A 177 2.12 -21.01 3.52
N TYR A 178 1.49 -20.59 2.44
CA TYR A 178 0.25 -21.17 1.97
C TYR A 178 0.31 -22.69 1.75
N ASN A 179 1.45 -23.22 1.36
CA ASN A 179 1.63 -24.66 1.14
C ASN A 179 1.67 -25.48 2.44
N ASP A 180 1.92 -24.83 3.59
CA ASP A 180 1.94 -25.49 4.90
C ASP A 180 0.53 -25.66 5.50
N LEU A 181 -0.48 -25.03 4.91
CA LEU A 181 -1.88 -25.25 5.32
C LEU A 181 -2.31 -26.71 5.06
N PRO A 182 -3.26 -27.24 5.84
CA PRO A 182 -3.98 -28.46 5.51
C PRO A 182 -4.68 -28.35 4.14
N ASP A 183 -4.83 -29.47 3.43
CA ASP A 183 -5.37 -29.44 2.05
C ASP A 183 -6.80 -28.94 1.96
N GLU A 184 -7.63 -29.21 2.97
CA GLU A 184 -9.00 -28.72 3.09
C GLU A 184 -9.09 -27.17 3.17
N LEU A 185 -8.04 -26.51 3.63
CA LEU A 185 -7.96 -25.05 3.70
C LEU A 185 -7.39 -24.41 2.42
N LYS A 186 -6.78 -25.21 1.56
CA LYS A 186 -6.11 -24.74 0.34
C LYS A 186 -7.08 -24.62 -0.84
N THR A 187 -7.64 -23.44 -1.08
CA THR A 187 -8.59 -23.19 -2.15
C THR A 187 -8.03 -22.53 -3.40
N HIS A 188 -6.87 -21.88 -3.29
CA HIS A 188 -6.24 -21.25 -4.45
C HIS A 188 -5.49 -22.28 -5.29
N LYS A 189 -5.64 -22.19 -6.61
CA LYS A 189 -4.94 -23.05 -7.58
C LYS A 189 -3.44 -22.73 -7.67
N ASN A 190 -3.07 -21.46 -7.42
CA ASN A 190 -1.67 -21.04 -7.46
C ASN A 190 -0.93 -21.53 -6.21
N ARG A 191 0.01 -22.45 -6.40
CA ARG A 191 0.87 -23.06 -5.37
C ARG A 191 2.35 -22.68 -5.53
N LYS A 192 2.68 -21.79 -6.49
CA LYS A 192 4.06 -21.45 -6.85
C LYS A 192 4.45 -20.05 -6.46
N SER A 193 3.50 -19.11 -6.44
CA SER A 193 3.74 -17.70 -6.11
C SER A 193 2.71 -17.21 -5.09
N PHE A 194 2.99 -16.07 -4.47
CA PHE A 194 2.16 -15.50 -3.39
C PHE A 194 1.92 -16.49 -2.24
N LEU A 195 2.95 -17.22 -1.85
CA LEU A 195 2.85 -18.22 -0.80
C LEU A 195 2.66 -17.57 0.58
N ASP A 196 3.09 -16.32 0.74
CA ASP A 196 2.87 -15.43 1.90
C ASP A 196 1.64 -14.55 1.77
N ARG A 197 0.59 -15.02 1.09
CA ARG A 197 -0.60 -14.22 0.76
C ARG A 197 -1.43 -13.77 1.95
N PHE A 198 -1.39 -14.51 3.04
CA PHE A 198 -2.04 -14.14 4.30
C PHE A 198 -1.04 -13.40 5.17
N LYS A 199 -1.28 -12.11 5.39
CA LYS A 199 -0.34 -11.22 6.09
C LYS A 199 -1.03 -10.57 7.27
N VAL A 200 -0.51 -10.82 8.46
CA VAL A 200 -0.88 -10.03 9.64
C VAL A 200 -0.36 -8.62 9.45
N VAL A 201 -1.18 -7.64 9.77
CA VAL A 201 -0.75 -6.25 9.89
C VAL A 201 0.03 -6.12 11.19
N GLU A 202 1.28 -5.68 11.09
CA GLU A 202 2.23 -5.61 12.20
C GLU A 202 1.80 -4.52 13.20
N GLY A 203 0.87 -4.85 14.10
CA GLY A 203 0.23 -3.88 14.99
C GLY A 203 1.16 -3.28 16.05
N ASP A 204 2.04 -4.09 16.60
CA ASP A 204 3.03 -3.77 17.64
C ASP A 204 4.32 -3.11 17.09
N GLU A 205 4.46 -3.05 15.78
CA GLU A 205 5.60 -2.45 15.12
C GLU A 205 5.38 -0.95 14.84
N ALA A 206 6.50 -0.20 14.69
CA ALA A 206 6.45 1.21 14.35
C ALA A 206 5.87 1.49 12.94
N TYR A 207 5.88 0.49 12.07
CA TYR A 207 5.27 0.57 10.73
C TYR A 207 4.96 -0.81 10.17
N CYS A 208 3.80 -0.96 9.56
CA CYS A 208 3.42 -2.17 8.84
C CYS A 208 4.08 -2.24 7.43
N HIS A 209 4.04 -3.43 6.84
CA HIS A 209 4.41 -3.59 5.43
C HIS A 209 3.45 -2.82 4.50
N THR A 210 3.85 -2.62 3.24
CA THR A 210 3.01 -1.96 2.23
C THR A 210 1.70 -2.71 2.06
N MET A 211 0.58 -2.08 2.39
CA MET A 211 -0.74 -2.58 2.08
C MET A 211 -1.07 -2.28 0.62
N LEU A 212 -1.39 -3.32 -0.13
CA LEU A 212 -1.74 -3.26 -1.54
C LEU A 212 -3.25 -3.13 -1.72
N ALA A 213 -3.69 -3.02 -2.97
CA ALA A 213 -5.10 -3.04 -3.30
C ALA A 213 -5.75 -4.40 -2.97
N HIS A 214 -7.05 -4.45 -3.14
CA HIS A 214 -7.87 -5.60 -2.77
C HIS A 214 -7.36 -6.94 -3.35
N ILE A 215 -7.54 -8.04 -2.59
CA ILE A 215 -7.17 -9.43 -2.91
C ILE A 215 -7.52 -9.85 -4.35
N SER A 216 -8.64 -9.37 -4.89
CA SER A 216 -9.05 -9.70 -6.27
C SER A 216 -8.07 -9.19 -7.34
N LYS A 217 -7.18 -8.24 -6.99
CA LYS A 217 -6.13 -7.71 -7.87
C LYS A 217 -4.75 -8.25 -7.51
N ASP A 218 -4.37 -8.14 -6.23
CA ASP A 218 -2.98 -8.29 -5.80
C ASP A 218 -2.71 -9.64 -5.12
N GLY A 219 -3.74 -10.41 -4.80
CA GLY A 219 -3.61 -11.76 -4.25
C GLY A 219 -3.19 -11.83 -2.78
N HIS A 220 -3.18 -10.69 -2.04
CA HIS A 220 -2.84 -10.63 -0.62
C HIS A 220 -4.06 -10.34 0.25
N TYR A 221 -4.10 -10.99 1.43
CA TYR A 221 -5.01 -10.73 2.52
C TYR A 221 -4.26 -9.99 3.63
N PHE A 222 -4.84 -8.92 4.15
CA PHE A 222 -4.29 -8.15 5.26
C PHE A 222 -5.16 -8.36 6.49
N ILE A 223 -4.65 -9.11 7.45
CA ILE A 223 -5.39 -9.65 8.58
C ILE A 223 -5.12 -8.77 9.79
N HIS A 224 -6.18 -8.44 10.55
CA HIS A 224 -6.03 -7.73 11.83
C HIS A 224 -5.19 -8.57 12.80
N PRO A 225 -4.28 -7.96 13.59
CA PRO A 225 -3.40 -8.71 14.50
C PRO A 225 -4.12 -9.35 15.70
N ASP A 226 -5.30 -8.86 16.05
CA ASP A 226 -6.09 -9.39 17.16
C ASP A 226 -6.84 -10.65 16.73
N ILE A 227 -6.58 -11.76 17.42
CA ILE A 227 -7.13 -13.08 17.13
C ILE A 227 -8.66 -13.18 17.35
N GLU A 228 -9.22 -12.33 18.21
CA GLU A 228 -10.65 -12.29 18.48
C GLU A 228 -11.43 -11.54 17.38
N ARG A 229 -10.73 -10.96 16.44
CA ARG A 229 -11.32 -10.21 15.31
C ARG A 229 -11.29 -11.05 14.03
N SER A 230 -12.39 -11.00 13.32
CA SER A 230 -12.59 -11.81 12.10
C SER A 230 -12.44 -11.02 10.81
N GLU A 231 -12.17 -9.72 10.88
CA GLU A 231 -12.05 -8.89 9.70
C GLU A 231 -10.68 -8.96 9.03
N GLU A 232 -10.72 -9.04 7.72
CA GLU A 232 -9.61 -8.74 6.83
C GLU A 232 -9.61 -7.22 6.57
N ARG A 233 -8.45 -6.58 6.70
CA ARG A 233 -8.29 -5.14 6.39
C ARG A 233 -8.20 -4.92 4.89
N ARG A 234 -8.84 -3.86 4.44
CA ARG A 234 -8.78 -3.36 3.06
C ARG A 234 -7.83 -2.17 2.95
#